data_9fb289ccbb883592f06ebbafb49bdb3d
#
_entry.id   9fb289ccbb883592f06ebbafb49bdb3d
#
_cell.length_a   1.000
_cell.length_b   1.000
_cell.length_c   1.000
_cell.angle_alpha   90.00
_cell.angle_beta   90.00
_cell.angle_gamma   90.00
#
_symmetry.space_group_name_H-M   'P 1'
#
loop_
_entity.id
_entity.type
_entity.pdbx_description
1 polymer ?
#
loop_
_entity_poly.entity_id
_entity_poly.type
_entity_poly.pdbx_seq_one_letter_code
_entity_poly.pdbx_strand_id
1 'polypeptide(L)'
;MAGLLKQFVQSVLGSGKGPGDSRTAAECLAGAREKQAAGELRAAVAAYRMALERGAEDPDVHLQLGVLHSSLAEYEPAIDALNTAIARSPQSADAVCVLGTVMADMRRPGEAARLFQRALALQPGLSPAYFNLGLAQFEQADFAAAAASFSKCIALNRGEPWSAERRAALAPDPQPSFEPRDMAVNHIKLRHDCEQIEYLLSLGVLPPVYREVLEDYRALLQRVGTTDIESIVPFDAARHPLVARTYKRPVHIAEVRPPAGPLINPALDFRGIQERYLAADPNVMAVDGLLTREALSALRHFCLESTFWNNIKRGYLGAYFHDGFFSELLLRLAWELRESFPAIFRDLPLQMLWGYKCESNQPGLGIHADAAAVNVNFWITDDTANLDPQAGGLLVYPADAPEHWGFSKFNNDSAALQHYLLSKGGEPIRVPYRANRAVIFDSDLFHATDTLRFQEGYLNRRINITLLYGLRSM
;
A
#
# COMPACT_ATOMS: atom_id res chain seq x y z
N MET A 1 6.87 24.98 -29.42
CA MET A 1 7.18 23.56 -29.58
C MET A 1 6.00 22.70 -30.08
N ALA A 2 4.77 23.20 -30.10
CA ALA A 2 3.61 22.45 -30.63
C ALA A 2 3.57 22.28 -32.17
N GLY A 3 4.36 23.03 -32.93
CA GLY A 3 4.39 22.95 -34.41
C GLY A 3 5.27 21.84 -34.98
N LEU A 4 6.33 21.47 -34.29
CA LEU A 4 7.28 20.43 -34.77
C LEU A 4 6.76 19.00 -34.50
N LEU A 5 5.95 18.80 -33.44
CA LEU A 5 5.30 17.51 -33.17
C LEU A 5 4.22 17.15 -34.18
N LYS A 6 3.49 18.17 -34.70
CA LYS A 6 2.48 17.95 -35.77
C LYS A 6 3.09 17.55 -37.11
N GLN A 7 4.25 18.09 -37.47
CA GLN A 7 4.95 17.70 -38.69
C GLN A 7 5.58 16.31 -38.61
N PHE A 8 6.08 15.89 -37.44
CA PHE A 8 6.62 14.54 -37.24
C PHE A 8 5.53 13.46 -37.30
N VAL A 9 4.35 13.74 -36.73
CA VAL A 9 3.21 12.82 -36.79
C VAL A 9 2.65 12.70 -38.24
N GLN A 10 2.66 13.77 -39.03
CA GLN A 10 2.22 13.69 -40.43
C GLN A 10 3.23 13.00 -41.34
N SER A 11 4.53 13.03 -41.05
CA SER A 11 5.53 12.31 -41.83
C SER A 11 5.58 10.79 -41.59
N VAL A 12 5.06 10.34 -40.45
CA VAL A 12 4.95 8.91 -40.09
C VAL A 12 3.63 8.30 -40.61
N LEU A 13 2.62 9.14 -40.92
CA LEU A 13 1.34 8.73 -41.52
C LEU A 13 1.36 8.74 -43.07
N GLY A 14 2.54 8.73 -43.66
CA GLY A 14 2.69 8.56 -45.10
C GLY A 14 2.09 7.24 -45.55
N SER A 15 1.06 7.33 -46.36
CA SER A 15 0.35 6.27 -47.08
C SER A 15 1.27 5.33 -47.84
N GLY A 16 1.87 4.39 -47.15
CA GLY A 16 2.52 3.24 -47.75
C GLY A 16 1.64 2.02 -47.53
N LYS A 17 0.81 1.65 -48.52
CA LYS A 17 0.37 0.27 -48.68
C LYS A 17 1.64 -0.55 -48.93
N GLY A 18 2.30 -0.99 -47.85
CA GLY A 18 3.29 -2.07 -47.94
C GLY A 18 2.61 -3.37 -48.38
N PRO A 19 3.36 -4.38 -48.87
CA PRO A 19 2.82 -5.67 -49.28
C PRO A 19 1.96 -6.20 -48.14
N GLY A 20 0.70 -6.52 -48.47
CA GLY A 20 -0.37 -6.81 -47.52
C GLY A 20 0.12 -7.81 -46.45
N ASP A 21 0.09 -7.38 -45.19
CA ASP A 21 0.38 -8.23 -44.04
C ASP A 21 -0.54 -9.45 -44.13
N SER A 22 0.01 -10.62 -44.42
CA SER A 22 -0.74 -11.86 -44.67
C SER A 22 -1.11 -12.62 -43.39
N ARG A 23 -0.81 -12.05 -42.23
CA ARG A 23 -1.11 -12.69 -40.93
C ARG A 23 -2.59 -12.98 -40.79
N THR A 24 -2.92 -14.15 -40.27
CA THR A 24 -4.27 -14.55 -39.88
C THR A 24 -4.74 -13.80 -38.62
N ALA A 25 -6.04 -13.82 -38.35
CA ALA A 25 -6.59 -13.27 -37.10
C ALA A 25 -5.90 -13.87 -35.86
N ALA A 26 -5.64 -15.19 -35.87
CA ALA A 26 -4.97 -15.91 -34.78
C ALA A 26 -3.52 -15.43 -34.56
N GLU A 27 -2.76 -15.22 -35.65
CA GLU A 27 -1.40 -14.71 -35.58
C GLU A 27 -1.37 -13.25 -35.07
N CYS A 28 -2.36 -12.44 -35.45
CA CYS A 28 -2.49 -11.08 -34.93
C CYS A 28 -2.80 -11.08 -33.44
N LEU A 29 -3.67 -11.99 -32.94
CA LEU A 29 -3.97 -12.15 -31.53
C LEU A 29 -2.74 -12.60 -30.72
N ALA A 30 -1.99 -13.57 -31.22
CA ALA A 30 -0.76 -14.03 -30.59
C ALA A 30 0.27 -12.88 -30.46
N GLY A 31 0.50 -12.16 -31.56
CA GLY A 31 1.39 -10.99 -31.55
C GLY A 31 0.89 -9.85 -30.66
N ALA A 32 -0.43 -9.65 -30.51
CA ALA A 32 -1.00 -8.67 -29.62
C ALA A 32 -0.70 -9.01 -28.15
N ARG A 33 -0.90 -10.28 -27.76
CA ARG A 33 -0.60 -10.77 -26.39
C ARG A 33 0.89 -10.67 -26.06
N GLU A 34 1.77 -10.99 -27.03
CA GLU A 34 3.22 -10.85 -26.88
C GLU A 34 3.63 -9.38 -26.65
N LYS A 35 3.10 -8.45 -27.44
CA LYS A 35 3.36 -7.01 -27.30
C LYS A 35 2.83 -6.48 -25.97
N GLN A 36 1.64 -6.92 -25.55
CA GLN A 36 1.09 -6.57 -24.27
C GLN A 36 1.98 -7.06 -23.12
N ALA A 37 2.46 -8.30 -23.17
CA ALA A 37 3.38 -8.85 -22.18
C ALA A 37 4.73 -8.13 -22.16
N ALA A 38 5.19 -7.62 -23.30
CA ALA A 38 6.39 -6.80 -23.41
C ALA A 38 6.20 -5.33 -22.96
N GLY A 39 4.97 -4.93 -22.59
CA GLY A 39 4.66 -3.54 -22.22
C GLY A 39 4.55 -2.57 -23.40
N GLU A 40 4.55 -3.08 -24.65
CA GLU A 40 4.40 -2.30 -25.87
C GLU A 40 2.92 -1.94 -26.12
N LEU A 41 2.31 -1.13 -25.22
CA LEU A 41 0.86 -0.96 -25.14
C LEU A 41 0.23 -0.47 -26.45
N ARG A 42 0.79 0.56 -27.09
CA ARG A 42 0.26 1.09 -28.36
C ARG A 42 0.39 0.08 -29.52
N ALA A 43 1.48 -0.68 -29.57
CA ALA A 43 1.66 -1.74 -30.57
C ALA A 43 0.69 -2.91 -30.32
N ALA A 44 0.39 -3.24 -29.06
CA ALA A 44 -0.61 -4.22 -28.71
C ALA A 44 -2.04 -3.78 -29.16
N VAL A 45 -2.41 -2.52 -28.91
CA VAL A 45 -3.70 -1.94 -29.39
C VAL A 45 -3.82 -2.10 -30.92
N ALA A 46 -2.77 -1.73 -31.66
CA ALA A 46 -2.77 -1.84 -33.12
C ALA A 46 -2.94 -3.31 -33.58
N ALA A 47 -2.26 -4.24 -32.90
CA ALA A 47 -2.34 -5.67 -33.24
C ALA A 47 -3.71 -6.28 -32.89
N TYR A 48 -4.34 -5.91 -31.76
CA TYR A 48 -5.70 -6.33 -31.44
C TYR A 48 -6.74 -5.78 -32.42
N ARG A 49 -6.63 -4.51 -32.83
CA ARG A 49 -7.51 -3.93 -33.86
C ARG A 49 -7.37 -4.64 -35.19
N MET A 50 -6.14 -4.95 -35.62
CA MET A 50 -5.88 -5.71 -36.83
C MET A 50 -6.49 -7.13 -36.74
N ALA A 51 -6.45 -7.77 -35.58
CA ALA A 51 -7.09 -9.06 -35.38
C ALA A 51 -8.62 -8.98 -35.58
N LEU A 52 -9.26 -7.93 -35.05
CA LEU A 52 -10.69 -7.69 -35.27
C LEU A 52 -11.04 -7.44 -36.75
N GLU A 53 -10.26 -6.63 -37.45
CA GLU A 53 -10.42 -6.37 -38.90
C GLU A 53 -10.31 -7.65 -39.73
N ARG A 54 -9.60 -8.65 -39.22
CA ARG A 54 -9.44 -9.98 -39.82
C ARG A 54 -10.42 -11.02 -39.34
N GLY A 55 -11.45 -10.58 -38.61
CA GLY A 55 -12.52 -11.43 -38.16
C GLY A 55 -12.21 -12.26 -36.91
N ALA A 56 -11.32 -11.77 -36.02
CA ALA A 56 -11.16 -12.38 -34.71
C ALA A 56 -12.48 -12.34 -33.93
N GLU A 57 -12.96 -13.51 -33.52
CA GLU A 57 -14.21 -13.65 -32.73
C GLU A 57 -13.93 -13.89 -31.23
N ASP A 58 -12.67 -13.77 -30.79
CA ASP A 58 -12.30 -13.94 -29.39
C ASP A 58 -13.06 -12.91 -28.52
N PRO A 59 -13.92 -13.35 -27.59
CA PRO A 59 -14.73 -12.45 -26.76
C PRO A 59 -13.89 -11.48 -25.93
N ASP A 60 -12.67 -11.87 -25.59
CA ASP A 60 -11.78 -11.10 -24.71
C ASP A 60 -11.06 -9.94 -25.43
N VAL A 61 -11.06 -9.88 -26.75
CA VAL A 61 -10.34 -8.83 -27.50
C VAL A 61 -10.79 -7.44 -27.11
N HIS A 62 -12.09 -7.22 -26.97
CA HIS A 62 -12.64 -5.93 -26.57
C HIS A 62 -12.32 -5.59 -25.12
N LEU A 63 -12.28 -6.58 -24.22
CA LEU A 63 -11.82 -6.42 -22.84
C LEU A 63 -10.34 -5.99 -22.83
N GLN A 64 -9.47 -6.68 -23.58
CA GLN A 64 -8.05 -6.35 -23.66
C GLN A 64 -7.81 -4.96 -24.25
N LEU A 65 -8.55 -4.56 -25.27
CA LEU A 65 -8.53 -3.20 -25.81
C LEU A 65 -8.93 -2.18 -24.76
N GLY A 66 -9.97 -2.46 -23.98
CA GLY A 66 -10.41 -1.61 -22.87
C GLY A 66 -9.32 -1.44 -21.81
N VAL A 67 -8.67 -2.52 -21.40
CA VAL A 67 -7.54 -2.51 -20.45
C VAL A 67 -6.38 -1.68 -20.98
N LEU A 68 -6.00 -1.89 -22.25
CA LEU A 68 -4.88 -1.19 -22.88
C LEU A 68 -5.16 0.32 -23.02
N HIS A 69 -6.36 0.70 -23.49
CA HIS A 69 -6.75 2.10 -23.59
C HIS A 69 -6.81 2.76 -22.21
N SER A 70 -7.33 2.08 -21.18
CA SER A 70 -7.29 2.57 -19.80
C SER A 70 -5.85 2.82 -19.33
N SER A 71 -4.94 1.87 -19.58
CA SER A 71 -3.52 2.01 -19.23
C SER A 71 -2.81 3.16 -19.97
N LEU A 72 -3.33 3.57 -21.13
CA LEU A 72 -2.86 4.71 -21.92
C LEU A 72 -3.58 6.01 -21.54
N ALA A 73 -4.48 6.01 -20.53
CA ALA A 73 -5.37 7.11 -20.17
C ALA A 73 -6.28 7.60 -21.33
N GLU A 74 -6.54 6.71 -22.29
CA GLU A 74 -7.43 6.94 -23.43
C GLU A 74 -8.86 6.51 -23.04
N TYR A 75 -9.52 7.28 -22.15
CA TYR A 75 -10.73 6.84 -21.44
C TYR A 75 -11.94 6.59 -22.34
N GLU A 76 -12.22 7.47 -23.33
CA GLU A 76 -13.35 7.27 -24.25
C GLU A 76 -13.19 5.99 -25.10
N PRO A 77 -12.03 5.72 -25.75
CA PRO A 77 -11.80 4.44 -26.40
C PRO A 77 -11.88 3.23 -25.47
N ALA A 78 -11.46 3.37 -24.18
CA ALA A 78 -11.59 2.31 -23.20
C ALA A 78 -13.05 2.00 -22.89
N ILE A 79 -13.89 3.03 -22.68
CA ILE A 79 -15.33 2.90 -22.42
C ILE A 79 -16.03 2.22 -23.59
N ASP A 80 -15.75 2.61 -24.83
CA ASP A 80 -16.36 2.04 -26.03
C ASP A 80 -16.01 0.53 -26.17
N ALA A 81 -14.72 0.21 -25.98
CA ALA A 81 -14.28 -1.18 -26.03
C ALA A 81 -14.92 -2.02 -24.93
N LEU A 82 -14.95 -1.52 -23.68
CA LEU A 82 -15.54 -2.23 -22.55
C LEU A 82 -17.05 -2.42 -22.67
N ASN A 83 -17.75 -1.39 -23.15
CA ASN A 83 -19.19 -1.52 -23.42
C ASN A 83 -19.47 -2.57 -24.51
N THR A 84 -18.61 -2.66 -25.54
CA THR A 84 -18.70 -3.70 -26.55
C THR A 84 -18.44 -5.09 -25.94
N ALA A 85 -17.43 -5.21 -25.07
CA ALA A 85 -17.14 -6.46 -24.35
C ALA A 85 -18.35 -6.89 -23.50
N ILE A 86 -18.93 -5.97 -22.73
CA ILE A 86 -20.12 -6.23 -21.89
C ILE A 86 -21.35 -6.58 -22.75
N ALA A 87 -21.57 -5.91 -23.90
CA ALA A 87 -22.66 -6.22 -24.78
C ALA A 87 -22.56 -7.65 -25.37
N ARG A 88 -21.34 -8.09 -25.70
CA ARG A 88 -21.06 -9.44 -26.19
C ARG A 88 -21.08 -10.51 -25.10
N SER A 89 -20.63 -10.15 -23.89
CA SER A 89 -20.58 -11.03 -22.72
C SER A 89 -21.14 -10.33 -21.48
N PRO A 90 -22.48 -10.27 -21.30
CA PRO A 90 -23.11 -9.55 -20.19
C PRO A 90 -22.75 -10.06 -18.79
N GLN A 91 -22.23 -11.28 -18.69
CA GLN A 91 -21.79 -11.93 -17.46
C GLN A 91 -20.29 -11.75 -17.19
N SER A 92 -19.55 -10.99 -18.00
CA SER A 92 -18.13 -10.71 -17.77
C SER A 92 -17.95 -9.75 -16.61
N ALA A 93 -17.68 -10.31 -15.42
CA ALA A 93 -17.37 -9.53 -14.23
C ALA A 93 -16.11 -8.68 -14.43
N ASP A 94 -15.12 -9.22 -15.13
CA ASP A 94 -13.85 -8.51 -15.43
C ASP A 94 -14.09 -7.26 -16.28
N ALA A 95 -14.88 -7.35 -17.36
CA ALA A 95 -15.17 -6.20 -18.20
C ALA A 95 -15.91 -5.10 -17.43
N VAL A 96 -16.88 -5.47 -16.58
CA VAL A 96 -17.58 -4.51 -15.71
C VAL A 96 -16.63 -3.91 -14.67
N CYS A 97 -15.74 -4.70 -14.10
CA CYS A 97 -14.75 -4.24 -13.12
C CYS A 97 -13.77 -3.24 -13.75
N VAL A 98 -13.22 -3.55 -14.94
CA VAL A 98 -12.31 -2.63 -15.65
C VAL A 98 -13.03 -1.32 -16.03
N LEU A 99 -14.31 -1.39 -16.45
CA LEU A 99 -15.09 -0.17 -16.70
C LEU A 99 -15.24 0.67 -15.41
N GLY A 100 -15.43 0.00 -14.26
CA GLY A 100 -15.43 0.65 -12.95
C GLY A 100 -14.11 1.37 -12.64
N THR A 101 -12.97 0.75 -12.99
CA THR A 101 -11.65 1.37 -12.83
C THR A 101 -11.51 2.62 -13.71
N VAL A 102 -11.94 2.55 -14.98
CA VAL A 102 -11.97 3.72 -15.87
C VAL A 102 -12.80 4.87 -15.28
N MET A 103 -13.98 4.57 -14.70
CA MET A 103 -14.79 5.62 -14.04
C MET A 103 -14.08 6.19 -12.81
N ALA A 104 -13.36 5.39 -12.03
CA ALA A 104 -12.58 5.88 -10.89
C ALA A 104 -11.44 6.81 -11.34
N ASP A 105 -10.71 6.46 -12.41
CA ASP A 105 -9.64 7.28 -12.98
C ASP A 105 -10.17 8.61 -13.52
N MET A 106 -11.39 8.62 -14.06
CA MET A 106 -12.12 9.82 -14.48
C MET A 106 -12.72 10.64 -13.32
N ARG A 107 -12.38 10.32 -12.06
CA ARG A 107 -12.91 10.98 -10.86
C ARG A 107 -14.44 10.90 -10.71
N ARG A 108 -15.02 9.77 -11.09
CA ARG A 108 -16.46 9.47 -11.01
C ARG A 108 -16.72 8.32 -10.01
N PRO A 109 -16.37 8.49 -8.71
CA PRO A 109 -16.35 7.39 -7.73
C PRO A 109 -17.74 6.76 -7.50
N GLY A 110 -18.82 7.52 -7.61
CA GLY A 110 -20.18 6.98 -7.47
C GLY A 110 -20.58 6.03 -8.59
N GLU A 111 -20.12 6.26 -9.82
CA GLU A 111 -20.35 5.35 -10.96
C GLU A 111 -19.44 4.14 -10.88
N ALA A 112 -18.17 4.36 -10.50
CA ALA A 112 -17.22 3.29 -10.25
C ALA A 112 -17.75 2.31 -9.20
N ALA A 113 -18.23 2.79 -8.05
CA ALA A 113 -18.79 1.95 -7.00
C ALA A 113 -19.96 1.08 -7.50
N ARG A 114 -20.90 1.64 -8.30
CA ARG A 114 -22.01 0.88 -8.87
C ARG A 114 -21.53 -0.23 -9.82
N LEU A 115 -20.49 0.04 -10.61
CA LEU A 115 -19.91 -0.95 -11.54
C LEU A 115 -19.19 -2.06 -10.76
N PHE A 116 -18.40 -1.72 -9.73
CA PHE A 116 -17.78 -2.74 -8.89
C PHE A 116 -18.80 -3.60 -8.16
N GLN A 117 -19.87 -3.02 -7.64
CA GLN A 117 -20.98 -3.78 -7.04
C GLN A 117 -21.63 -4.73 -8.05
N ARG A 118 -21.83 -4.28 -9.30
CA ARG A 118 -22.33 -5.14 -10.38
C ARG A 118 -21.35 -6.28 -10.70
N ALA A 119 -20.05 -6.00 -10.79
CA ALA A 119 -19.02 -7.02 -11.00
C ALA A 119 -19.03 -8.07 -9.89
N LEU A 120 -19.16 -7.63 -8.62
CA LEU A 120 -19.25 -8.50 -7.45
C LEU A 120 -20.57 -9.31 -7.40
N ALA A 121 -21.66 -8.77 -7.92
CA ALA A 121 -22.90 -9.55 -8.07
C ALA A 121 -22.76 -10.67 -9.10
N LEU A 122 -21.96 -10.46 -10.16
CA LEU A 122 -21.64 -11.48 -11.16
C LEU A 122 -20.61 -12.50 -10.64
N GLN A 123 -19.59 -12.03 -9.92
CA GLN A 123 -18.51 -12.86 -9.39
C GLN A 123 -18.14 -12.43 -7.96
N PRO A 124 -18.78 -13.03 -6.93
CA PRO A 124 -18.55 -12.66 -5.52
C PRO A 124 -17.13 -12.89 -5.00
N GLY A 125 -16.31 -13.66 -5.71
CA GLY A 125 -14.90 -13.93 -5.38
C GLY A 125 -13.90 -12.99 -6.04
N LEU A 126 -14.34 -11.93 -6.75
CA LEU A 126 -13.45 -11.02 -7.48
C LEU A 126 -12.78 -10.04 -6.52
N SER A 127 -11.67 -10.45 -5.92
CA SER A 127 -10.93 -9.69 -4.93
C SER A 127 -10.52 -8.26 -5.39
N PRO A 128 -10.03 -8.05 -6.64
CA PRO A 128 -9.74 -6.70 -7.12
C PRO A 128 -10.94 -5.74 -7.13
N ALA A 129 -12.15 -6.27 -7.39
CA ALA A 129 -13.35 -5.45 -7.38
C ALA A 129 -13.72 -4.96 -5.97
N TYR A 130 -13.49 -5.77 -4.93
CA TYR A 130 -13.64 -5.31 -3.54
C TYR A 130 -12.64 -4.22 -3.18
N PHE A 131 -11.38 -4.37 -3.58
CA PHE A 131 -10.36 -3.35 -3.33
C PHE A 131 -10.74 -2.02 -3.98
N ASN A 132 -11.07 -2.05 -5.27
CA ASN A 132 -11.45 -0.85 -6.02
C ASN A 132 -12.78 -0.24 -5.54
N LEU A 133 -13.75 -1.08 -5.10
CA LEU A 133 -14.96 -0.59 -4.44
C LEU A 133 -14.63 0.17 -3.16
N GLY A 134 -13.72 -0.37 -2.34
CA GLY A 134 -13.26 0.31 -1.13
C GLY A 134 -12.62 1.67 -1.43
N LEU A 135 -11.79 1.78 -2.48
CA LEU A 135 -11.24 3.08 -2.92
C LEU A 135 -12.34 4.04 -3.38
N ALA A 136 -13.31 3.55 -4.18
CA ALA A 136 -14.41 4.38 -4.64
C ALA A 136 -15.32 4.86 -3.50
N GLN A 137 -15.54 4.05 -2.48
CA GLN A 137 -16.27 4.40 -1.26
C GLN A 137 -15.48 5.39 -0.40
N PHE A 138 -14.17 5.22 -0.30
CA PHE A 138 -13.28 6.18 0.37
C PHE A 138 -13.39 7.57 -0.28
N GLU A 139 -13.34 7.67 -1.62
CA GLU A 139 -13.50 8.95 -2.35
C GLU A 139 -14.92 9.53 -2.24
N GLN A 140 -15.89 8.81 -1.71
CA GLN A 140 -17.24 9.27 -1.35
C GLN A 140 -17.38 9.59 0.15
N ALA A 141 -16.29 9.54 0.91
CA ALA A 141 -16.25 9.68 2.37
C ALA A 141 -17.11 8.63 3.13
N ASP A 142 -17.41 7.50 2.51
CA ASP A 142 -18.07 6.35 3.18
C ASP A 142 -16.99 5.40 3.74
N PHE A 143 -16.36 5.82 4.85
CA PHE A 143 -15.22 5.12 5.43
C PHE A 143 -15.58 3.75 6.01
N ALA A 144 -16.78 3.60 6.53
CA ALA A 144 -17.26 2.33 7.07
C ALA A 144 -17.45 1.30 5.94
N ALA A 145 -18.10 1.68 4.85
CA ALA A 145 -18.26 0.82 3.69
C ALA A 145 -16.90 0.51 3.02
N ALA A 146 -16.01 1.50 2.93
CA ALA A 146 -14.66 1.31 2.41
C ALA A 146 -13.88 0.27 3.23
N ALA A 147 -13.87 0.40 4.56
CA ALA A 147 -13.22 -0.55 5.45
C ALA A 147 -13.81 -1.96 5.32
N ALA A 148 -15.12 -2.10 5.17
CA ALA A 148 -15.79 -3.38 4.97
C ALA A 148 -15.38 -4.03 3.62
N SER A 149 -15.32 -3.23 2.54
CA SER A 149 -14.88 -3.71 1.23
C SER A 149 -13.42 -4.17 1.23
N PHE A 150 -12.52 -3.40 1.86
CA PHE A 150 -11.12 -3.79 2.02
C PHE A 150 -10.96 -5.06 2.87
N SER A 151 -11.72 -5.18 3.96
CA SER A 151 -11.72 -6.39 4.80
C SER A 151 -12.13 -7.62 3.98
N LYS A 152 -13.14 -7.50 3.11
CA LYS A 152 -13.56 -8.58 2.24
C LYS A 152 -12.49 -8.95 1.22
N CYS A 153 -11.80 -7.96 0.63
CA CYS A 153 -10.65 -8.20 -0.25
C CYS A 153 -9.55 -9.01 0.46
N ILE A 154 -9.19 -8.60 1.68
CA ILE A 154 -8.16 -9.31 2.47
C ILE A 154 -8.60 -10.72 2.81
N ALA A 155 -9.84 -10.91 3.25
CA ALA A 155 -10.38 -12.23 3.57
C ALA A 155 -10.33 -13.19 2.37
N LEU A 156 -10.61 -12.70 1.16
CA LEU A 156 -10.49 -13.49 -0.07
C LEU A 156 -9.05 -13.87 -0.41
N ASN A 157 -8.10 -12.97 -0.15
CA ASN A 157 -6.69 -13.16 -0.52
C ASN A 157 -5.88 -13.92 0.55
N ARG A 158 -6.20 -13.73 1.85
CA ARG A 158 -5.42 -14.25 2.98
C ARG A 158 -6.20 -15.15 3.92
N GLY A 159 -7.48 -15.38 3.66
CA GLY A 159 -8.39 -16.06 4.57
C GLY A 159 -8.88 -15.15 5.70
N GLU A 160 -9.92 -15.60 6.39
CA GLU A 160 -10.43 -14.92 7.58
C GLU A 160 -9.38 -14.97 8.71
N PRO A 161 -9.40 -14.01 9.67
CA PRO A 161 -8.58 -14.10 10.87
C PRO A 161 -8.71 -15.47 11.54
N TRP A 162 -7.59 -16.01 11.99
CA TRP A 162 -7.61 -17.31 12.67
C TRP A 162 -8.28 -17.16 14.03
N SER A 163 -9.22 -18.08 14.38
CA SER A 163 -9.82 -18.12 15.70
C SER A 163 -9.69 -19.51 16.31
N ALA A 164 -9.56 -19.54 17.63
CA ALA A 164 -9.47 -20.78 18.38
C ALA A 164 -10.76 -21.63 18.31
N GLU A 165 -11.92 -21.01 18.10
CA GLU A 165 -13.20 -21.67 17.92
C GLU A 165 -13.27 -22.43 16.61
N ARG A 166 -12.66 -21.92 15.55
CA ARG A 166 -12.48 -22.62 14.28
C ARG A 166 -11.57 -23.86 14.40
N ARG A 167 -10.72 -23.90 15.43
CA ARG A 167 -9.90 -25.08 15.77
C ARG A 167 -10.77 -26.27 16.18
N ALA A 168 -11.85 -26.05 16.91
CA ALA A 168 -12.76 -27.10 17.38
C ALA A 168 -13.61 -27.70 16.23
N ALA A 169 -13.84 -26.96 15.19
CA ALA A 169 -14.66 -27.37 14.06
C ALA A 169 -13.93 -28.29 13.06
N LEU A 170 -12.63 -28.56 13.23
CA LEU A 170 -11.76 -29.50 12.49
C LEU A 170 -12.13 -29.82 11.03
N ALA A 171 -12.79 -28.94 10.32
CA ALA A 171 -12.69 -28.95 8.88
C ALA A 171 -11.24 -28.56 8.53
N PRO A 172 -10.56 -29.23 7.59
CA PRO A 172 -9.29 -28.72 7.09
C PRO A 172 -9.58 -27.29 6.65
N ASP A 173 -9.00 -26.33 7.40
CA ASP A 173 -9.03 -24.92 7.03
C ASP A 173 -8.62 -24.87 5.55
N PRO A 174 -9.46 -24.34 4.63
CA PRO A 174 -9.01 -24.21 3.27
C PRO A 174 -7.70 -23.45 3.38
N GLN A 175 -6.58 -24.15 3.13
CA GLN A 175 -5.26 -23.60 3.34
C GLN A 175 -5.26 -22.29 2.56
N PRO A 176 -4.93 -21.15 3.20
CA PRO A 176 -4.58 -20.00 2.43
C PRO A 176 -3.53 -20.49 1.44
N SER A 177 -3.56 -20.04 0.21
CA SER A 177 -2.62 -20.39 -0.87
C SER A 177 -1.20 -19.85 -0.53
N PHE A 178 -0.72 -20.16 0.69
CA PHE A 178 0.64 -19.90 1.11
C PHE A 178 1.52 -21.01 0.54
N GLU A 179 2.35 -20.62 -0.41
CA GLU A 179 3.44 -21.43 -0.90
C GLU A 179 4.31 -21.94 0.27
N PRO A 180 4.95 -23.11 0.16
CA PRO A 180 5.88 -23.64 1.19
C PRO A 180 6.98 -22.66 1.63
N ARG A 181 7.26 -21.62 0.85
CA ARG A 181 8.17 -20.51 1.20
C ARG A 181 7.73 -19.70 2.42
N ASP A 182 6.44 -19.75 2.77
CA ASP A 182 5.89 -19.03 3.92
C ASP A 182 6.07 -19.79 5.25
N MET A 183 6.56 -21.03 5.20
CA MET A 183 6.92 -21.82 6.37
C MET A 183 8.32 -21.49 6.90
N ALA A 184 8.74 -20.26 6.76
CA ALA A 184 9.98 -19.73 7.28
C ALA A 184 9.72 -18.58 8.24
N VAL A 185 10.47 -18.54 9.33
CA VAL A 185 10.32 -17.58 10.41
C VAL A 185 11.56 -16.72 10.55
N ASN A 186 11.39 -15.56 11.16
CA ASN A 186 12.46 -14.66 11.53
C ASN A 186 12.39 -14.39 13.04
N HIS A 187 13.54 -14.27 13.69
CA HIS A 187 13.62 -14.06 15.14
C HIS A 187 12.87 -12.81 15.61
N ILE A 188 13.05 -11.69 14.89
CA ILE A 188 12.41 -10.40 15.23
C ILE A 188 10.87 -10.53 15.21
N LYS A 189 10.33 -11.16 14.15
CA LYS A 189 8.89 -11.38 14.03
C LYS A 189 8.35 -12.33 15.11
N LEU A 190 9.03 -13.44 15.37
CA LEU A 190 8.62 -14.39 16.42
C LEU A 190 8.62 -13.73 17.81
N ARG A 191 9.66 -12.96 18.13
CA ARG A 191 9.74 -12.22 19.41
C ARG A 191 8.60 -11.21 19.52
N HIS A 192 8.40 -10.42 18.48
CA HIS A 192 7.28 -9.46 18.43
C HIS A 192 5.93 -10.16 18.65
N ASP A 193 5.69 -11.29 17.98
CA ASP A 193 4.40 -11.99 18.07
C ASP A 193 4.20 -12.61 19.46
N CYS A 194 5.27 -13.12 20.09
CA CYS A 194 5.21 -13.55 21.49
C CYS A 194 4.79 -12.40 22.41
N GLU A 195 5.46 -11.25 22.28
CA GLU A 195 5.17 -10.05 23.08
C GLU A 195 3.73 -9.55 22.83
N GLN A 196 3.28 -9.55 21.58
CA GLN A 196 1.93 -9.12 21.21
C GLN A 196 0.84 -10.05 21.75
N ILE A 197 1.01 -11.37 21.57
CA ILE A 197 0.04 -12.37 22.10
C ILE A 197 -0.02 -12.28 23.62
N GLU A 198 1.12 -12.15 24.29
CA GLU A 198 1.18 -11.98 25.74
C GLU A 198 0.45 -10.70 26.21
N TYR A 199 0.68 -9.58 25.51
CA TYR A 199 -0.01 -8.32 25.75
C TYR A 199 -1.54 -8.47 25.61
N LEU A 200 -2.00 -9.07 24.51
CA LEU A 200 -3.43 -9.28 24.25
C LEU A 200 -4.09 -10.25 25.25
N LEU A 201 -3.35 -11.26 25.69
CA LEU A 201 -3.80 -12.15 26.78
C LEU A 201 -3.92 -11.42 28.11
N SER A 202 -2.99 -10.50 28.42
CA SER A 202 -3.01 -9.71 29.65
C SER A 202 -4.19 -8.76 29.71
N LEU A 203 -4.64 -8.27 28.56
CA LEU A 203 -5.83 -7.42 28.42
C LEU A 203 -7.15 -8.22 28.40
N GLY A 204 -7.09 -9.55 28.28
CA GLY A 204 -8.27 -10.39 28.07
C GLY A 204 -8.90 -10.27 26.68
N VAL A 205 -8.20 -9.66 25.74
CA VAL A 205 -8.62 -9.53 24.33
C VAL A 205 -8.58 -10.89 23.64
N LEU A 206 -7.49 -11.64 23.83
CA LEU A 206 -7.42 -13.02 23.38
C LEU A 206 -7.90 -13.98 24.47
N PRO A 207 -8.73 -14.98 24.13
CA PRO A 207 -9.15 -15.98 25.08
C PRO A 207 -7.99 -16.86 25.59
N PRO A 208 -8.09 -17.45 26.81
CA PRO A 208 -7.00 -18.19 27.46
C PRO A 208 -6.36 -19.31 26.61
N VAL A 209 -7.09 -19.88 25.67
CA VAL A 209 -6.58 -20.93 24.75
C VAL A 209 -5.39 -20.44 23.91
N TYR A 210 -5.25 -19.14 23.70
CA TYR A 210 -4.08 -18.57 22.99
C TYR A 210 -2.77 -18.69 23.79
N ARG A 211 -2.81 -19.11 25.07
CA ARG A 211 -1.60 -19.47 25.81
C ARG A 211 -0.85 -20.63 25.15
N GLU A 212 -1.57 -21.62 24.62
CA GLU A 212 -0.96 -22.73 23.86
C GLU A 212 -0.26 -22.22 22.58
N VAL A 213 -0.86 -21.24 21.90
CA VAL A 213 -0.24 -20.57 20.73
C VAL A 213 1.06 -19.88 21.17
N LEU A 214 1.01 -19.11 22.27
CA LEU A 214 2.18 -18.42 22.81
C LEU A 214 3.31 -19.38 23.20
N GLU A 215 2.97 -20.53 23.81
CA GLU A 215 3.94 -21.56 24.18
C GLU A 215 4.64 -22.16 22.95
N ASP A 216 3.88 -22.43 21.87
CA ASP A 216 4.44 -22.97 20.62
C ASP A 216 5.38 -21.93 19.95
N TYR A 217 4.97 -20.63 19.93
CA TYR A 217 5.82 -19.53 19.46
C TYR A 217 7.11 -19.39 20.27
N ARG A 218 7.03 -19.46 21.60
CA ARG A 218 8.19 -19.38 22.50
C ARG A 218 9.15 -20.56 22.31
N ALA A 219 8.61 -21.76 22.14
CA ALA A 219 9.41 -22.96 21.86
C ALA A 219 10.16 -22.83 20.53
N LEU A 220 9.51 -22.32 19.49
CA LEU A 220 10.17 -22.07 18.21
C LEU A 220 11.20 -20.94 18.31
N LEU A 221 10.89 -19.84 19.00
CA LEU A 221 11.80 -18.72 19.21
C LEU A 221 13.10 -19.15 19.91
N GLN A 222 13.01 -20.00 20.93
CA GLN A 222 14.19 -20.58 21.61
C GLN A 222 15.06 -21.41 20.65
N ARG A 223 14.45 -22.12 19.71
CA ARG A 223 15.18 -22.95 18.73
C ARG A 223 15.85 -22.12 17.64
N VAL A 224 15.20 -21.07 17.17
CA VAL A 224 15.76 -20.16 16.15
C VAL A 224 16.98 -19.42 16.71
N GLY A 225 17.00 -19.15 18.03
CA GLY A 225 18.13 -18.50 18.70
C GLY A 225 18.32 -17.05 18.28
N THR A 226 19.46 -16.47 18.69
CA THR A 226 19.79 -15.05 18.48
C THR A 226 21.04 -14.82 17.63
N THR A 227 21.63 -15.88 17.04
CA THR A 227 22.93 -15.80 16.34
C THR A 227 22.84 -14.90 15.10
N ASP A 228 21.71 -14.96 14.40
CA ASP A 228 21.40 -14.07 13.29
C ASP A 228 19.89 -13.75 13.31
N ILE A 229 19.55 -12.65 13.98
CA ILE A 229 18.16 -12.23 14.20
C ILE A 229 17.45 -11.77 12.93
N GLU A 230 18.20 -11.51 11.86
CA GLU A 230 17.65 -11.06 10.57
C GLU A 230 17.42 -12.21 9.60
N SER A 231 18.05 -13.35 9.81
CA SER A 231 17.88 -14.52 8.94
C SER A 231 16.46 -15.06 8.95
N ILE A 232 16.04 -15.51 7.79
CA ILE A 232 14.80 -16.26 7.59
C ILE A 232 15.12 -17.74 7.66
N VAL A 233 14.56 -18.42 8.65
CA VAL A 233 14.87 -19.82 8.96
C VAL A 233 13.65 -20.70 8.72
N PRO A 234 13.76 -21.80 7.95
CA PRO A 234 12.66 -22.75 7.82
C PRO A 234 12.38 -23.44 9.15
N PHE A 235 11.12 -23.79 9.41
CA PHE A 235 10.72 -24.52 10.60
C PHE A 235 9.86 -25.75 10.29
N ASP A 236 9.84 -26.68 11.24
CA ASP A 236 9.05 -27.91 11.14
C ASP A 236 7.60 -27.65 11.61
N ALA A 237 6.68 -27.55 10.66
CA ALA A 237 5.25 -27.33 10.92
C ALA A 237 4.59 -28.45 11.75
N ALA A 238 5.11 -29.69 11.71
CA ALA A 238 4.57 -30.78 12.52
C ALA A 238 4.94 -30.63 14.00
N ARG A 239 6.08 -30.02 14.28
CA ARG A 239 6.53 -29.72 15.66
C ARG A 239 5.94 -28.43 16.22
N HIS A 240 5.58 -27.49 15.34
CA HIS A 240 5.05 -26.18 15.69
C HIS A 240 3.72 -25.92 14.96
N PRO A 241 2.67 -26.74 15.22
CA PRO A 241 1.45 -26.72 14.43
C PRO A 241 0.62 -25.45 14.64
N LEU A 242 0.73 -24.77 15.79
CA LEU A 242 0.01 -23.53 16.05
C LEU A 242 0.70 -22.34 15.41
N VAL A 243 2.04 -22.31 15.40
CA VAL A 243 2.79 -21.32 14.60
C VAL A 243 2.46 -21.49 13.13
N ALA A 244 2.47 -22.71 12.58
CA ALA A 244 2.17 -22.98 11.19
C ALA A 244 0.79 -22.46 10.75
N ARG A 245 -0.18 -22.40 11.67
CA ARG A 245 -1.55 -21.92 11.41
C ARG A 245 -1.75 -20.43 11.59
N THR A 246 -0.90 -19.78 12.41
CA THR A 246 -1.13 -18.40 12.85
C THR A 246 -0.05 -17.43 12.38
N TYR A 247 1.14 -17.90 12.02
CA TYR A 247 2.23 -17.04 11.58
C TYR A 247 1.91 -16.31 10.29
N LYS A 248 2.12 -15.00 10.27
CA LYS A 248 1.75 -14.08 9.19
C LYS A 248 0.23 -14.06 8.87
N ARG A 249 -0.59 -14.51 9.80
CA ARG A 249 -2.04 -14.46 9.69
C ARG A 249 -2.61 -13.62 10.84
N PRO A 250 -3.50 -12.68 10.58
CA PRO A 250 -4.17 -11.97 11.65
C PRO A 250 -4.94 -12.94 12.56
N VAL A 251 -4.73 -12.84 13.87
CA VAL A 251 -5.50 -13.57 14.89
C VAL A 251 -6.46 -12.66 15.63
N HIS A 252 -6.19 -11.35 15.59
CA HIS A 252 -7.04 -10.32 16.13
C HIS A 252 -6.84 -9.02 15.35
N ILE A 253 -7.93 -8.34 15.04
CA ILE A 253 -7.94 -6.98 14.51
C ILE A 253 -8.81 -6.15 15.45
N ALA A 254 -8.23 -5.12 16.05
CA ALA A 254 -8.93 -4.26 17.00
C ALA A 254 -10.05 -3.48 16.29
N GLU A 255 -11.26 -3.60 16.81
CA GLU A 255 -12.40 -2.80 16.38
C GLU A 255 -12.34 -1.43 17.06
N VAL A 256 -11.77 -0.44 16.37
CA VAL A 256 -11.64 0.91 16.90
C VAL A 256 -12.60 1.84 16.17
N ARG A 257 -13.58 2.36 16.89
CA ARG A 257 -14.49 3.38 16.36
C ARG A 257 -13.78 4.73 16.35
N PRO A 258 -13.87 5.48 15.23
CA PRO A 258 -13.35 6.84 15.20
C PRO A 258 -14.03 7.70 16.27
N PRO A 259 -13.32 8.62 16.92
CA PRO A 259 -13.95 9.65 17.77
C PRO A 259 -15.02 10.42 17.00
N ALA A 260 -16.06 10.86 17.70
CA ALA A 260 -17.16 11.62 17.08
C ALA A 260 -16.71 13.01 16.58
N GLY A 261 -15.71 13.61 17.22
CA GLY A 261 -15.11 14.89 16.83
C GLY A 261 -14.03 14.75 15.75
N PRO A 262 -13.37 15.85 15.37
CA PRO A 262 -12.29 15.83 14.40
C PRO A 262 -11.12 14.96 14.89
N LEU A 263 -10.45 14.32 13.95
CA LEU A 263 -9.23 13.53 14.23
C LEU A 263 -8.00 14.41 14.19
N ILE A 264 -7.95 15.35 13.23
CA ILE A 264 -6.91 16.37 13.16
C ILE A 264 -7.20 17.44 14.21
N ASN A 265 -6.17 17.85 14.93
CA ASN A 265 -6.28 18.83 15.99
C ASN A 265 -6.79 20.20 15.47
N PRO A 266 -7.99 20.64 15.82
CA PRO A 266 -8.56 21.88 15.29
C PRO A 266 -7.87 23.16 15.79
N ALA A 267 -6.98 23.05 16.79
CA ALA A 267 -6.22 24.18 17.31
C ALA A 267 -4.96 24.48 16.45
N LEU A 268 -4.67 23.69 15.42
CA LEU A 268 -3.55 23.94 14.52
C LEU A 268 -3.79 25.18 13.65
N ASP A 269 -2.73 25.93 13.41
CA ASP A 269 -2.69 27.01 12.43
C ASP A 269 -2.59 26.41 11.01
N PHE A 270 -3.69 25.88 10.50
CA PHE A 270 -3.74 25.23 9.18
C PHE A 270 -3.22 26.12 8.06
N ARG A 271 -3.57 27.41 8.09
CA ARG A 271 -3.14 28.35 7.06
C ARG A 271 -1.63 28.60 7.14
N GLY A 272 -1.12 28.93 8.32
CA GLY A 272 0.31 29.20 8.48
C GLY A 272 1.17 27.96 8.25
N ILE A 273 0.69 26.74 8.56
CA ILE A 273 1.41 25.50 8.22
C ILE A 273 1.55 25.37 6.70
N GLN A 274 0.47 25.57 5.94
CA GLN A 274 0.49 25.47 4.48
C GLN A 274 1.39 26.55 3.85
N GLU A 275 1.28 27.80 4.32
CA GLU A 275 2.11 28.91 3.85
C GLU A 275 3.61 28.63 4.07
N ARG A 276 3.97 28.13 5.25
CA ARG A 276 5.37 27.75 5.57
C ARG A 276 5.85 26.55 4.75
N TYR A 277 5.01 25.52 4.55
CA TYR A 277 5.36 24.37 3.72
C TYR A 277 5.66 24.80 2.28
N LEU A 278 4.78 25.61 1.67
CA LEU A 278 4.92 26.06 0.29
C LEU A 278 6.07 27.04 0.09
N ALA A 279 6.50 27.74 1.14
CA ALA A 279 7.63 28.69 1.12
C ALA A 279 8.97 28.03 1.46
N ALA A 280 8.96 26.78 1.97
CA ALA A 280 10.18 26.08 2.34
C ALA A 280 10.90 25.51 1.10
N ASP A 281 12.22 25.54 1.12
CA ASP A 281 13.09 24.92 0.11
C ASP A 281 14.18 24.11 0.85
N PRO A 282 14.12 22.79 0.81
CA PRO A 282 13.07 21.96 0.23
C PRO A 282 11.76 22.01 1.05
N ASN A 283 10.64 21.58 0.40
CA ASN A 283 9.34 21.51 1.04
C ASN A 283 9.32 20.43 2.15
N VAL A 284 9.69 20.82 3.37
CA VAL A 284 9.66 19.98 4.57
C VAL A 284 9.05 20.76 5.72
N MET A 285 8.02 20.19 6.38
CA MET A 285 7.34 20.81 7.51
C MET A 285 7.11 19.82 8.64
N ALA A 286 7.57 20.12 9.82
CA ALA A 286 7.21 19.40 11.05
C ALA A 286 5.99 20.06 11.71
N VAL A 287 4.99 19.27 12.06
CA VAL A 287 3.76 19.69 12.70
C VAL A 287 3.57 18.92 14.01
N ASP A 288 3.70 19.62 15.14
CA ASP A 288 3.49 19.03 16.46
C ASP A 288 2.01 19.00 16.82
N GLY A 289 1.60 17.95 17.53
CA GLY A 289 0.23 17.82 17.98
C GLY A 289 -0.77 17.68 16.84
N LEU A 290 -0.41 16.94 15.77
CA LEU A 290 -1.25 16.76 14.57
C LEU A 290 -2.64 16.22 14.92
N LEU A 291 -2.71 15.21 15.77
CA LEU A 291 -3.96 14.53 16.12
C LEU A 291 -4.55 15.08 17.43
N THR A 292 -5.86 14.99 17.55
CA THR A 292 -6.50 15.12 18.88
C THR A 292 -6.02 14.00 19.79
N ARG A 293 -6.15 14.19 21.11
CA ARG A 293 -5.75 13.17 22.09
C ARG A 293 -6.53 11.87 21.89
N GLU A 294 -7.82 11.99 21.63
CA GLU A 294 -8.71 10.86 21.38
C GLU A 294 -8.34 10.09 20.13
N ALA A 295 -8.01 10.78 19.04
CA ALA A 295 -7.57 10.16 17.79
C ALA A 295 -6.21 9.44 17.95
N LEU A 296 -5.25 10.07 18.64
CA LEU A 296 -3.96 9.47 18.93
C LEU A 296 -4.10 8.19 19.77
N SER A 297 -4.93 8.25 20.83
CA SER A 297 -5.21 7.10 21.70
C SER A 297 -5.86 5.95 20.92
N ALA A 298 -6.88 6.26 20.11
CA ALA A 298 -7.58 5.29 19.28
C ALA A 298 -6.65 4.63 18.26
N LEU A 299 -5.78 5.42 17.63
CA LEU A 299 -4.82 4.92 16.65
C LEU A 299 -3.73 4.06 17.29
N ARG A 300 -3.26 4.46 18.49
CA ARG A 300 -2.31 3.65 19.27
C ARG A 300 -2.93 2.31 19.68
N HIS A 301 -4.17 2.32 20.14
CA HIS A 301 -4.95 1.11 20.44
C HIS A 301 -5.02 0.19 19.21
N PHE A 302 -5.44 0.72 18.05
CA PHE A 302 -5.48 -0.05 16.81
C PHE A 302 -4.14 -0.70 16.47
N CYS A 303 -3.04 0.05 16.54
CA CYS A 303 -1.70 -0.43 16.21
C CYS A 303 -1.10 -1.40 17.22
N LEU A 304 -1.45 -1.31 18.49
CA LEU A 304 -0.96 -2.22 19.53
C LEU A 304 -1.74 -3.53 19.56
N GLU A 305 -3.04 -3.48 19.34
CA GLU A 305 -3.87 -4.67 19.50
C GLU A 305 -4.08 -5.47 18.22
N SER A 306 -3.94 -4.86 17.03
CA SER A 306 -4.10 -5.60 15.78
C SER A 306 -2.84 -6.36 15.37
N THR A 307 -3.02 -7.62 14.95
CA THR A 307 -1.94 -8.57 14.65
C THR A 307 -1.58 -8.64 13.15
N PHE A 308 -1.53 -7.51 12.48
CA PHE A 308 -1.24 -7.39 11.04
C PHE A 308 0.24 -7.08 10.71
N TRP A 309 1.16 -7.08 11.68
CA TRP A 309 2.59 -6.76 11.50
C TRP A 309 3.33 -7.88 10.79
N ASN A 310 3.04 -8.13 9.51
CA ASN A 310 3.45 -9.34 8.81
C ASN A 310 4.64 -9.17 7.86
N ASN A 311 5.01 -7.93 7.53
CA ASN A 311 6.09 -7.65 6.59
C ASN A 311 7.42 -7.50 7.34
N ILE A 312 8.29 -8.51 7.20
CA ILE A 312 9.58 -8.55 7.88
C ILE A 312 10.59 -7.74 7.08
N LYS A 313 11.19 -6.75 7.71
CA LYS A 313 12.24 -5.91 7.17
C LYS A 313 13.41 -5.84 8.14
N ARG A 314 14.55 -5.37 7.68
CA ARG A 314 15.71 -5.19 8.53
C ARG A 314 15.44 -4.17 9.63
N GLY A 315 15.40 -4.62 10.89
CA GLY A 315 15.18 -3.79 12.07
C GLY A 315 13.75 -3.30 12.32
N TYR A 316 12.74 -3.73 11.54
CA TYR A 316 11.34 -3.39 11.78
C TYR A 316 10.35 -4.38 11.16
N LEU A 317 9.12 -4.30 11.63
CA LEU A 317 7.98 -4.97 11.02
C LEU A 317 7.08 -3.94 10.35
N GLY A 318 6.69 -4.23 9.11
CA GLY A 318 5.75 -3.43 8.34
C GLY A 318 4.34 -4.03 8.37
N ALA A 319 3.36 -3.15 8.26
CA ALA A 319 1.99 -3.47 7.98
C ALA A 319 1.50 -2.56 6.85
N TYR A 320 1.14 -3.13 5.72
CA TYR A 320 0.69 -2.40 4.55
C TYR A 320 -0.82 -2.52 4.40
N PHE A 321 -1.38 -1.69 3.56
CA PHE A 321 -2.81 -1.70 3.25
C PHE A 321 -3.31 -3.10 2.86
N HIS A 322 -2.60 -3.79 1.99
CA HIS A 322 -2.92 -5.15 1.56
C HIS A 322 -2.67 -6.23 2.63
N ASP A 323 -2.03 -5.88 3.76
CA ASP A 323 -1.87 -6.74 4.94
C ASP A 323 -3.00 -6.59 5.96
N GLY A 324 -3.91 -5.64 5.73
CA GLY A 324 -4.99 -5.30 6.64
C GLY A 324 -4.71 -4.06 7.51
N PHE A 325 -3.68 -3.26 7.18
CA PHE A 325 -3.41 -1.99 7.86
C PHE A 325 -4.35 -0.91 7.35
N PHE A 326 -5.60 -1.02 7.70
CA PHE A 326 -6.66 -0.03 7.47
C PHE A 326 -7.76 -0.20 8.52
N SER A 327 -8.51 0.85 8.76
CA SER A 327 -9.70 0.89 9.58
C SER A 327 -10.51 2.12 9.20
N GLU A 328 -11.77 2.21 9.62
CA GLU A 328 -12.56 3.44 9.47
C GLU A 328 -11.81 4.66 10.03
N LEU A 329 -11.14 4.50 11.18
CA LEU A 329 -10.31 5.53 11.80
C LEU A 329 -9.18 6.01 10.88
N LEU A 330 -8.39 5.10 10.30
CA LEU A 330 -7.26 5.45 9.42
C LEU A 330 -7.73 6.08 8.10
N LEU A 331 -8.80 5.56 7.52
CA LEU A 331 -9.37 6.11 6.29
C LEU A 331 -9.92 7.52 6.52
N ARG A 332 -10.65 7.72 7.61
CA ARG A 332 -11.13 9.04 8.00
C ARG A 332 -9.99 10.01 8.30
N LEU A 333 -8.94 9.55 8.97
CA LEU A 333 -7.74 10.35 9.23
C LEU A 333 -7.07 10.80 7.92
N ALA A 334 -6.89 9.88 6.96
CA ALA A 334 -6.32 10.21 5.66
C ALA A 334 -7.17 11.25 4.90
N TRP A 335 -8.48 11.13 4.99
CA TRP A 335 -9.41 12.10 4.40
C TRP A 335 -9.33 13.48 5.11
N GLU A 336 -9.46 13.52 6.44
CA GLU A 336 -9.42 14.77 7.20
C GLU A 336 -8.08 15.51 7.03
N LEU A 337 -6.98 14.78 6.89
CA LEU A 337 -5.66 15.37 6.60
C LEU A 337 -5.68 16.14 5.26
N ARG A 338 -6.22 15.53 4.21
CA ARG A 338 -6.39 16.14 2.89
C ARG A 338 -7.27 17.39 2.94
N GLU A 339 -8.40 17.31 3.64
CA GLU A 339 -9.32 18.42 3.80
C GLU A 339 -8.76 19.57 4.65
N SER A 340 -7.92 19.24 5.66
CA SER A 340 -7.34 20.23 6.56
C SER A 340 -6.21 21.04 5.91
N PHE A 341 -5.54 20.50 4.90
CA PHE A 341 -4.41 21.13 4.23
C PHE A 341 -4.58 21.16 2.70
N PRO A 342 -5.66 21.79 2.18
CA PRO A 342 -5.99 21.75 0.76
C PRO A 342 -4.94 22.41 -0.14
N ALA A 343 -4.16 23.39 0.34
CA ALA A 343 -3.11 24.01 -0.45
C ALA A 343 -1.88 23.08 -0.65
N ILE A 344 -1.72 22.05 0.20
CA ILE A 344 -0.64 21.05 0.06
C ILE A 344 -1.15 19.86 -0.75
N PHE A 345 -2.30 19.30 -0.36
CA PHE A 345 -2.78 18.03 -0.93
C PHE A 345 -3.67 18.24 -2.17
N ARG A 346 -4.34 19.40 -2.33
CA ARG A 346 -5.24 19.69 -3.47
C ARG A 346 -6.17 18.50 -3.74
N ASP A 347 -6.14 18.04 -5.00
CA ASP A 347 -6.90 16.87 -5.47
C ASP A 347 -6.04 15.58 -5.48
N LEU A 348 -4.97 15.56 -4.68
CA LEU A 348 -4.08 14.40 -4.61
C LEU A 348 -4.80 13.21 -3.95
N PRO A 349 -5.01 12.10 -4.65
CA PRO A 349 -5.62 10.92 -4.07
C PRO A 349 -4.66 10.26 -3.08
N LEU A 350 -5.22 9.62 -2.06
CA LEU A 350 -4.44 8.70 -1.22
C LEU A 350 -3.95 7.54 -2.09
N GLN A 351 -2.63 7.35 -2.18
CA GLN A 351 -2.01 6.28 -2.96
C GLN A 351 -1.70 5.07 -2.10
N MET A 352 -1.07 5.30 -0.95
CA MET A 352 -0.64 4.24 -0.06
C MET A 352 -0.69 4.70 1.38
N LEU A 353 -0.87 3.74 2.28
CA LEU A 353 -0.66 3.92 3.71
C LEU A 353 -0.02 2.65 4.29
N TRP A 354 0.85 2.84 5.26
CA TRP A 354 1.47 1.75 6.01
C TRP A 354 1.89 2.17 7.41
N GLY A 355 2.14 1.17 8.25
CA GLY A 355 2.75 1.33 9.55
C GLY A 355 4.06 0.57 9.66
N TYR A 356 5.03 1.13 10.37
CA TYR A 356 6.27 0.46 10.75
C TYR A 356 6.39 0.42 12.27
N LYS A 357 6.65 -0.77 12.81
CA LYS A 357 6.95 -1.00 14.22
C LYS A 357 8.41 -1.41 14.34
N CYS A 358 9.24 -0.53 14.85
CA CYS A 358 10.69 -0.67 14.84
C CYS A 358 11.20 -1.40 16.08
N GLU A 359 12.35 -2.08 15.94
CA GLU A 359 13.14 -2.56 17.08
C GLU A 359 13.66 -1.39 17.91
N SER A 360 13.85 -1.61 19.22
CA SER A 360 14.16 -0.54 20.19
C SER A 360 15.50 0.15 19.92
N ASN A 361 16.51 -0.61 19.49
CA ASN A 361 17.86 -0.10 19.28
C ASN A 361 18.38 -0.51 17.90
N GLN A 362 18.57 0.50 17.02
CA GLN A 362 19.14 0.24 15.69
C GLN A 362 19.67 1.53 15.05
N PRO A 363 20.55 1.42 14.04
CA PRO A 363 21.18 2.59 13.40
C PRO A 363 20.24 3.43 12.52
N GLY A 364 18.94 3.12 12.49
CA GLY A 364 17.96 3.73 11.60
C GLY A 364 17.69 2.89 10.36
N LEU A 365 16.89 3.41 9.44
CA LEU A 365 16.53 2.75 8.18
C LEU A 365 17.23 3.43 7.03
N GLY A 366 17.55 2.64 5.99
CA GLY A 366 18.29 3.10 4.83
C GLY A 366 17.63 4.26 4.08
N ILE A 367 18.46 5.03 3.39
CA ILE A 367 18.03 6.19 2.60
C ILE A 367 17.24 5.69 1.38
N HIS A 368 16.10 6.30 1.13
CA HIS A 368 15.20 5.99 0.00
C HIS A 368 14.34 7.21 -0.35
N ALA A 369 13.59 7.11 -1.43
CA ALA A 369 12.52 8.05 -1.77
C ALA A 369 11.24 7.25 -2.07
N ASP A 370 10.08 7.88 -1.89
CA ASP A 370 8.79 7.25 -2.13
C ASP A 370 8.16 7.69 -3.46
N ALA A 371 7.40 6.80 -4.09
CA ALA A 371 6.79 7.05 -5.41
C ALA A 371 5.43 7.76 -5.27
N ALA A 372 5.42 8.96 -4.73
CA ALA A 372 4.23 9.79 -4.55
C ALA A 372 4.57 11.28 -4.76
N ALA A 373 3.58 12.16 -4.67
CA ALA A 373 3.82 13.59 -4.69
C ALA A 373 4.13 14.13 -3.27
N VAL A 374 3.31 13.79 -2.29
CA VAL A 374 3.45 14.26 -0.91
C VAL A 374 3.49 13.08 0.06
N ASN A 375 4.44 13.12 0.97
CA ASN A 375 4.64 12.15 2.05
C ASN A 375 4.24 12.78 3.39
N VAL A 376 3.51 12.03 4.19
CA VAL A 376 3.20 12.37 5.58
C VAL A 376 3.63 11.23 6.48
N ASN A 377 4.66 11.48 7.29
CA ASN A 377 5.12 10.56 8.32
C ASN A 377 4.74 11.09 9.69
N PHE A 378 4.18 10.28 10.59
CA PHE A 378 3.94 10.68 11.96
C PHE A 378 4.11 9.52 12.96
N TRP A 379 4.35 9.89 14.23
CA TRP A 379 4.71 8.94 15.26
C TRP A 379 3.71 8.94 16.40
N ILE A 380 3.43 7.73 16.92
CA ILE A 380 2.37 7.54 17.90
C ILE A 380 2.82 6.87 19.21
N THR A 381 4.10 6.47 19.32
CA THR A 381 4.66 5.95 20.57
C THR A 381 4.91 7.10 21.55
N ASP A 382 4.74 6.85 22.84
CA ASP A 382 4.93 7.88 23.87
C ASP A 382 6.37 8.42 23.89
N ASP A 383 6.54 9.73 24.17
CA ASP A 383 7.86 10.38 24.23
C ASP A 383 8.78 9.77 25.29
N THR A 384 8.19 9.27 26.40
CA THR A 384 8.95 8.62 27.47
C THR A 384 9.66 7.34 27.00
N ALA A 385 9.23 6.74 25.90
CA ALA A 385 9.90 5.58 25.32
C ALA A 385 11.20 5.93 24.60
N ASN A 386 11.35 7.17 24.10
CA ASN A 386 12.56 7.61 23.40
C ASN A 386 13.66 8.02 24.39
N LEU A 387 14.79 7.30 24.36
CA LEU A 387 15.95 7.56 25.23
C LEU A 387 16.89 8.63 24.70
N ASP A 388 16.70 9.09 23.46
CA ASP A 388 17.48 10.17 22.84
C ASP A 388 16.54 11.21 22.19
N PRO A 389 16.16 12.27 22.91
CA PRO A 389 15.21 13.27 22.41
C PRO A 389 15.68 14.04 21.16
N GLN A 390 16.97 13.95 20.80
CA GLN A 390 17.53 14.63 19.61
C GLN A 390 17.55 13.72 18.37
N ALA A 391 17.21 12.45 18.51
CA ALA A 391 17.22 11.45 17.44
C ALA A 391 15.89 10.68 17.36
N GLY A 392 15.87 9.58 16.64
CA GLY A 392 14.71 8.67 16.56
C GLY A 392 13.61 9.11 15.59
N GLY A 393 13.78 10.23 14.91
CA GLY A 393 12.82 10.78 13.97
C GLY A 393 13.15 10.49 12.50
N LEU A 394 13.24 11.55 11.69
CA LEU A 394 13.47 11.49 10.25
C LEU A 394 14.68 12.36 9.85
N LEU A 395 15.44 11.88 8.89
CA LEU A 395 16.46 12.65 8.16
C LEU A 395 15.92 12.87 6.75
N VAL A 396 15.78 14.12 6.31
CA VAL A 396 15.35 14.47 4.96
C VAL A 396 16.50 15.16 4.25
N TYR A 397 16.95 14.62 3.15
CA TYR A 397 18.06 15.18 2.37
C TYR A 397 17.51 16.22 1.39
N PRO A 398 18.18 17.39 1.23
CA PRO A 398 17.76 18.43 0.30
C PRO A 398 18.17 18.03 -1.14
N ALA A 399 17.69 16.89 -1.60
CA ALA A 399 17.99 16.32 -2.90
C ALA A 399 16.85 15.40 -3.35
N ASP A 400 16.30 15.72 -4.52
CA ASP A 400 15.26 14.93 -5.15
C ASP A 400 15.84 13.68 -5.82
N ALA A 401 15.07 12.61 -5.84
CA ALA A 401 15.43 11.44 -6.63
C ALA A 401 15.37 11.81 -8.14
N PRO A 402 16.44 11.55 -8.92
CA PRO A 402 16.47 11.91 -10.35
C PRO A 402 15.29 11.29 -11.12
N GLU A 403 14.63 12.08 -11.99
CA GLU A 403 13.48 11.63 -12.80
C GLU A 403 13.77 10.37 -13.61
N HIS A 404 15.01 10.25 -14.15
CA HIS A 404 15.43 9.09 -14.96
C HIS A 404 15.82 7.86 -14.13
N TRP A 405 15.76 7.92 -12.80
CA TRP A 405 15.99 6.76 -11.95
C TRP A 405 14.68 6.01 -11.72
N GLY A 406 14.67 4.72 -12.09
CA GLY A 406 13.58 3.82 -11.76
C GLY A 406 13.57 3.47 -10.26
N PHE A 407 12.43 3.03 -9.75
CA PHE A 407 12.18 2.68 -8.34
C PHE A 407 13.30 1.83 -7.71
N SER A 408 13.78 0.81 -8.41
CA SER A 408 14.84 -0.07 -7.91
C SER A 408 16.15 0.69 -7.67
N LYS A 409 16.49 1.67 -8.51
CA LYS A 409 17.73 2.40 -8.42
C LYS A 409 17.76 3.35 -7.23
N PHE A 410 16.69 4.09 -7.00
CA PHE A 410 16.64 5.03 -5.87
C PHE A 410 16.26 4.40 -4.52
N ASN A 411 15.98 3.08 -4.48
CA ASN A 411 15.67 2.36 -3.24
C ASN A 411 16.64 1.22 -2.92
N ASN A 412 17.34 0.64 -3.91
CA ASN A 412 18.16 -0.55 -3.71
C ASN A 412 19.64 -0.36 -4.06
N ASP A 413 20.01 0.68 -4.82
CA ASP A 413 21.39 0.95 -5.20
C ASP A 413 22.04 1.96 -4.22
N SER A 414 22.41 1.48 -3.03
CA SER A 414 22.99 2.30 -1.97
C SER A 414 24.27 3.02 -2.40
N ALA A 415 25.09 2.44 -3.29
CA ALA A 415 26.32 3.04 -3.75
C ALA A 415 26.06 4.23 -4.70
N ALA A 416 25.15 4.06 -5.68
CA ALA A 416 24.75 5.13 -6.57
C ALA A 416 24.08 6.27 -5.81
N LEU A 417 23.26 5.94 -4.82
CA LEU A 417 22.56 6.91 -3.98
C LEU A 417 23.51 7.72 -3.12
N GLN A 418 24.46 7.08 -2.44
CA GLN A 418 25.48 7.80 -1.65
C GLN A 418 26.33 8.71 -2.52
N HIS A 419 26.78 8.24 -3.70
CA HIS A 419 27.54 9.06 -4.64
C HIS A 419 26.72 10.27 -5.10
N TYR A 420 25.45 10.07 -5.41
CA TYR A 420 24.55 11.15 -5.83
C TYR A 420 24.38 12.21 -4.72
N LEU A 421 24.06 11.78 -3.49
CA LEU A 421 23.89 12.70 -2.36
C LEU A 421 25.17 13.48 -2.05
N LEU A 422 26.35 12.84 -2.10
CA LEU A 422 27.63 13.51 -1.94
C LEU A 422 27.86 14.57 -3.03
N SER A 423 27.44 14.29 -4.29
CA SER A 423 27.57 15.25 -5.40
C SER A 423 26.65 16.46 -5.27
N LYS A 424 25.49 16.31 -4.62
CA LYS A 424 24.55 17.41 -4.35
C LYS A 424 24.98 18.29 -3.19
N GLY A 425 25.68 17.72 -2.23
CA GLY A 425 26.04 18.40 -0.98
C GLY A 425 24.81 18.67 -0.10
N GLY A 426 25.06 19.30 1.03
CA GLY A 426 24.01 19.63 2.00
C GLY A 426 23.85 18.57 3.10
N GLU A 427 23.71 19.06 4.32
CA GLU A 427 23.41 18.22 5.47
C GLU A 427 21.90 17.87 5.47
N PRO A 428 21.52 16.68 5.91
CA PRO A 428 20.10 16.33 6.00
C PRO A 428 19.39 17.19 7.06
N ILE A 429 18.18 17.59 6.74
CA ILE A 429 17.26 18.19 7.70
C ILE A 429 16.87 17.12 8.71
N ARG A 430 17.32 17.26 9.95
CA ARG A 430 16.98 16.36 11.04
C ARG A 430 15.69 16.81 11.71
N VAL A 431 14.68 15.95 11.69
CA VAL A 431 13.44 16.14 12.44
C VAL A 431 13.44 15.13 13.61
N PRO A 432 13.74 15.57 14.84
CA PRO A 432 13.76 14.68 16.01
C PRO A 432 12.39 14.06 16.27
N TYR A 433 12.41 12.85 16.83
CA TYR A 433 11.19 12.16 17.26
C TYR A 433 10.42 12.98 18.30
N ARG A 434 9.11 13.02 18.13
CA ARG A 434 8.14 13.45 19.13
C ARG A 434 6.82 12.73 18.92
N ALA A 435 6.20 12.25 19.98
CA ALA A 435 4.85 11.67 19.89
C ALA A 435 3.88 12.71 19.32
N ASN A 436 2.99 12.28 18.42
CA ASN A 436 2.04 13.14 17.74
C ASN A 436 2.65 14.27 16.87
N ARG A 437 3.92 14.13 16.45
CA ARG A 437 4.55 14.98 15.44
C ARG A 437 4.37 14.32 14.08
N ALA A 438 3.93 15.10 13.10
CA ALA A 438 3.96 14.74 11.68
C ALA A 438 5.09 15.48 10.97
N VAL A 439 5.64 14.86 9.94
CA VAL A 439 6.52 15.48 8.95
C VAL A 439 5.84 15.36 7.60
N ILE A 440 5.53 16.50 7.00
CA ILE A 440 4.96 16.63 5.67
C ILE A 440 6.08 17.08 4.74
N PHE A 441 6.34 16.37 3.67
CA PHE A 441 7.43 16.70 2.76
C PHE A 441 7.16 16.19 1.35
N ASP A 442 7.86 16.80 0.37
CA ASP A 442 7.86 16.34 -1.01
C ASP A 442 8.42 14.92 -1.07
N SER A 443 7.65 14.02 -1.63
CA SER A 443 7.94 12.58 -1.63
C SER A 443 9.15 12.20 -2.46
N ASP A 444 9.57 13.06 -3.40
CA ASP A 444 10.78 12.89 -4.22
C ASP A 444 12.06 13.10 -3.42
N LEU A 445 12.01 13.78 -2.28
CA LEU A 445 13.16 13.98 -1.40
C LEU A 445 13.64 12.65 -0.82
N PHE A 446 14.95 12.42 -0.91
CA PHE A 446 15.55 11.30 -0.21
C PHE A 446 15.41 11.47 1.29
N HIS A 447 15.07 10.40 1.98
CA HIS A 447 14.90 10.42 3.42
C HIS A 447 15.30 9.10 4.07
N ALA A 448 15.53 9.13 5.37
CA ALA A 448 15.92 7.99 6.19
C ALA A 448 15.33 8.09 7.59
N THR A 449 15.09 6.98 8.24
CA THR A 449 14.86 7.00 9.70
C THR A 449 16.18 7.24 10.42
N ASP A 450 16.20 8.18 11.37
CA ASP A 450 17.34 8.45 12.21
C ASP A 450 17.62 7.28 13.18
N THR A 451 18.77 7.31 13.85
CA THR A 451 19.14 6.31 14.86
C THR A 451 18.07 6.18 15.94
N LEU A 452 17.69 4.95 16.23
CA LEU A 452 16.66 4.65 17.24
C LEU A 452 17.30 4.18 18.54
N ARG A 453 16.87 4.82 19.64
CA ARG A 453 17.18 4.43 21.02
C ARG A 453 15.91 4.54 21.84
N PHE A 454 15.17 3.44 21.89
CA PHE A 454 13.91 3.36 22.61
C PHE A 454 14.01 2.38 23.77
N GLN A 455 13.19 2.56 24.79
CA GLN A 455 13.07 1.61 25.89
C GLN A 455 12.66 0.24 25.33
N GLU A 456 13.18 -0.81 25.95
CA GLU A 456 12.76 -2.18 25.62
C GLU A 456 11.30 -2.43 26.02
N GLY A 457 10.69 -3.41 25.36
CA GLY A 457 9.34 -3.86 25.62
C GLY A 457 8.34 -3.47 24.54
N TYR A 458 7.28 -4.26 24.45
CA TYR A 458 6.29 -4.22 23.38
C TYR A 458 5.66 -2.83 23.17
N LEU A 459 5.30 -2.15 24.26
CA LEU A 459 4.62 -0.85 24.24
C LEU A 459 5.54 0.32 23.87
N ASN A 460 6.85 0.13 23.98
CA ASN A 460 7.87 1.15 23.76
C ASN A 460 8.44 1.14 22.35
N ARG A 461 8.09 0.13 21.54
CA ARG A 461 8.53 0.06 20.13
C ARG A 461 8.03 1.29 19.38
N ARG A 462 8.93 1.96 18.66
CA ARG A 462 8.57 3.12 17.85
C ARG A 462 7.61 2.71 16.73
N ILE A 463 6.43 3.32 16.69
CA ILE A 463 5.45 3.13 15.63
C ILE A 463 5.43 4.38 14.77
N ASN A 464 5.70 4.20 13.48
CA ASN A 464 5.58 5.19 12.43
C ASN A 464 4.39 4.86 11.55
N ILE A 465 3.62 5.86 11.16
CA ILE A 465 2.57 5.75 10.16
C ILE A 465 2.90 6.68 9.01
N THR A 466 2.80 6.17 7.80
CA THR A 466 3.07 6.91 6.56
C THR A 466 1.84 6.91 5.68
N LEU A 467 1.52 8.07 5.14
CA LEU A 467 0.48 8.27 4.14
C LEU A 467 1.12 8.93 2.92
N LEU A 468 0.86 8.38 1.75
CA LEU A 468 1.34 8.91 0.47
C LEU A 468 0.17 9.42 -0.35
N TYR A 469 0.30 10.64 -0.87
CA TYR A 469 -0.70 11.29 -1.68
C TYR A 469 -0.15 11.68 -3.05
N GLY A 470 -1.01 11.52 -4.08
CA GLY A 470 -0.67 11.84 -5.46
C GLY A 470 0.37 10.92 -6.08
N LEU A 471 0.56 11.06 -7.37
CA LEU A 471 1.62 10.38 -8.10
C LEU A 471 2.84 11.29 -8.19
N ARG A 472 4.02 10.69 -8.22
CA ARG A 472 5.27 11.38 -8.52
C ARG A 472 5.12 12.13 -9.85
N SER A 473 5.53 13.39 -9.89
CA SER A 473 5.64 14.16 -11.13
C SER A 473 6.72 13.52 -12.00
N MET A 474 6.32 12.95 -13.17
CA MET A 474 7.26 12.43 -14.17
C MET A 474 7.69 13.54 -15.12
#